data_aee522b054d7322872d97a530d90543c
#
_entry.id   aee522b054d7322872d97a530d90543c
#
_cell.length_a   1.000
_cell.length_b   1.000
_cell.length_c   1.000
_cell.angle_alpha   90.00
_cell.angle_beta   90.00
_cell.angle_gamma   90.00
#
_symmetry.space_group_name_H-M   'P 1'
#
loop_
_entity.id
_entity.type
_entity.pdbx_description
1 polymer ?
#
loop_
_entity_poly.entity_id
_entity_poly.type
_entity_poly.pdbx_seq_one_letter_code
_entity_poly.pdbx_strand_id
1 'polypeptide(L)'
;IPQAKRVCGKIGFAPYDVPGSQGLGQKIAAEFKNHPDYKAVIMENHGVVLCGEDLMDAYQRFETLEFCARTVINAKTLGEPTYLTDDQIEQHEKSLPTDYPHFMGVTYPSDERAIRSLIVKMVRRACDQGLMISSYGTVSVRWRGNDFLITPPGVPRWDIEPGNIVQVKNGMVEAGKIPSRSVALHQEIYQSHPEINSIIITQPPHLMGFCTSGVKFNVRTIPES
;
A
#
# COMPACT_ATOMS: atom_id res chain seq x y z
N ILE A 1 -7.86 -2.31 5.32
CA ILE A 1 -6.56 -1.62 5.21
C ILE A 1 -6.79 -0.18 5.66
N PRO A 2 -6.12 0.33 6.73
CA PRO A 2 -6.40 1.67 7.29
C PRO A 2 -6.28 2.78 6.25
N GLN A 3 -5.28 2.71 5.39
CA GLN A 3 -5.03 3.70 4.35
C GLN A 3 -6.11 3.76 3.26
N ALA A 4 -6.83 2.65 3.03
CA ALA A 4 -7.85 2.60 2.00
C ALA A 4 -8.99 3.58 2.28
N LYS A 5 -9.40 3.71 3.56
CA LYS A 5 -10.40 4.71 3.97
C LYS A 5 -9.97 6.13 3.61
N ARG A 6 -8.69 6.46 3.82
CA ARG A 6 -8.13 7.78 3.49
C ARG A 6 -8.06 8.02 1.98
N VAL A 7 -7.66 7.01 1.20
CA VAL A 7 -7.48 7.14 -0.26
C VAL A 7 -8.80 7.11 -1.00
N CYS A 8 -9.67 6.14 -0.68
CA CYS A 8 -10.95 5.96 -1.37
C CYS A 8 -12.09 6.82 -0.80
N GLY A 9 -11.95 7.33 0.45
CA GLY A 9 -13.03 8.05 1.12
C GLY A 9 -14.25 7.17 1.37
N LYS A 10 -15.43 7.78 1.39
CA LYS A 10 -16.70 7.08 1.33
C LYS A 10 -17.09 6.83 -0.13
N ILE A 11 -17.91 5.82 -0.33
CA ILE A 11 -18.32 5.34 -1.66
C ILE A 11 -19.82 5.50 -1.78
N GLY A 12 -20.25 6.20 -2.84
CA GLY A 12 -21.66 6.37 -3.19
C GLY A 12 -22.22 5.19 -3.99
N PHE A 13 -23.51 5.19 -4.20
CA PHE A 13 -24.23 4.21 -5.00
C PHE A 13 -25.26 4.90 -5.88
N ALA A 14 -25.17 4.71 -7.21
CA ALA A 14 -26.14 5.21 -8.17
C ALA A 14 -27.01 4.05 -8.64
N PRO A 15 -28.35 4.11 -8.47
CA PRO A 15 -29.29 3.12 -9.01
C PRO A 15 -29.20 3.05 -10.54
N TYR A 16 -29.52 1.88 -11.08
CA TYR A 16 -29.46 1.62 -12.52
C TYR A 16 -30.14 2.72 -13.35
N ASP A 17 -29.49 3.02 -14.44
CA ASP A 17 -30.02 3.76 -15.59
C ASP A 17 -29.27 3.33 -16.85
N VAL A 18 -29.76 3.73 -18.01
CA VAL A 18 -29.16 3.32 -19.29
C VAL A 18 -27.70 3.81 -19.39
N PRO A 19 -26.74 2.93 -19.63
CA PRO A 19 -25.34 3.31 -19.80
C PRO A 19 -25.14 4.41 -20.85
N GLY A 20 -24.38 5.45 -20.50
CA GLY A 20 -24.16 6.62 -21.37
C GLY A 20 -25.31 7.61 -21.42
N SER A 21 -26.41 7.38 -20.71
CA SER A 21 -27.54 8.32 -20.67
C SER A 21 -27.25 9.54 -19.82
N GLN A 22 -27.93 10.65 -20.12
CA GLN A 22 -27.93 11.83 -19.29
C GLN A 22 -28.48 11.53 -17.89
N GLY A 23 -29.50 10.64 -17.79
CA GLY A 23 -30.10 10.24 -16.51
C GLY A 23 -29.07 9.60 -15.57
N LEU A 24 -28.27 8.66 -16.07
CA LEU A 24 -27.18 8.06 -15.28
C LEU A 24 -26.16 9.12 -14.84
N GLY A 25 -25.76 10.01 -15.74
CA GLY A 25 -24.85 11.10 -15.45
C GLY A 25 -25.38 12.02 -14.33
N GLN A 26 -26.67 12.34 -14.34
CA GLN A 26 -27.31 13.16 -13.31
C GLN A 26 -27.32 12.45 -11.95
N LYS A 27 -27.62 11.15 -11.91
CA LYS A 27 -27.58 10.35 -10.67
C LYS A 27 -26.18 10.34 -10.05
N ILE A 28 -25.15 10.10 -10.84
CA ILE A 28 -23.75 10.11 -10.39
C ILE A 28 -23.34 11.49 -9.90
N ALA A 29 -23.67 12.55 -10.65
CA ALA A 29 -23.36 13.93 -10.28
C ALA A 29 -24.09 14.34 -8.97
N ALA A 30 -25.31 13.85 -8.75
CA ALA A 30 -26.03 14.08 -7.51
C ALA A 30 -25.37 13.45 -6.30
N GLU A 31 -24.81 12.23 -6.43
CA GLU A 31 -24.04 11.57 -5.36
C GLU A 31 -22.84 12.42 -4.95
N PHE A 32 -22.01 12.87 -5.88
CA PHE A 32 -20.87 13.75 -5.57
C PHE A 32 -21.25 15.12 -5.05
N LYS A 33 -22.36 15.69 -5.53
CA LYS A 33 -22.87 16.98 -5.05
C LYS A 33 -23.40 16.93 -3.61
N ASN A 34 -24.14 15.88 -3.31
CA ASN A 34 -24.78 15.71 -1.99
C ASN A 34 -23.76 15.21 -0.94
N HIS A 35 -22.71 14.56 -1.39
CA HIS A 35 -21.68 13.96 -0.55
C HIS A 35 -20.27 14.34 -1.05
N PRO A 36 -19.76 15.55 -0.73
CA PRO A 36 -18.46 16.03 -1.23
C PRO A 36 -17.25 15.18 -0.78
N ASP A 37 -17.42 14.35 0.24
CA ASP A 37 -16.43 13.40 0.75
C ASP A 37 -16.38 12.08 -0.05
N TYR A 38 -17.32 11.85 -0.96
CA TYR A 38 -17.30 10.70 -1.83
C TYR A 38 -16.21 10.87 -2.92
N LYS A 39 -15.46 9.81 -3.16
CA LYS A 39 -14.41 9.77 -4.18
C LYS A 39 -14.68 8.72 -5.26
N ALA A 40 -15.68 7.88 -5.01
CA ALA A 40 -16.15 6.86 -5.93
C ALA A 40 -17.67 6.70 -5.82
N VAL A 41 -18.31 6.30 -6.93
CA VAL A 41 -19.73 5.93 -7.00
C VAL A 41 -19.83 4.60 -7.74
N ILE A 42 -20.36 3.58 -7.07
CA ILE A 42 -20.72 2.31 -7.71
C ILE A 42 -22.04 2.52 -8.45
N MET A 43 -22.06 2.12 -9.71
CA MET A 43 -23.26 2.14 -10.54
C MET A 43 -23.87 0.74 -10.59
N GLU A 44 -25.13 0.63 -10.21
CA GLU A 44 -25.87 -0.64 -10.23
C GLU A 44 -25.79 -1.29 -11.62
N ASN A 45 -25.37 -2.57 -11.68
CA ASN A 45 -25.21 -3.38 -12.89
C ASN A 45 -24.34 -2.76 -14.01
N HIS A 46 -23.46 -1.79 -13.68
CA HIS A 46 -22.65 -1.14 -14.70
C HIS A 46 -21.16 -1.12 -14.36
N GLY A 47 -20.78 -0.63 -13.19
CA GLY A 47 -19.36 -0.48 -12.81
C GLY A 47 -19.14 0.60 -11.76
N VAL A 48 -18.05 1.34 -11.86
CA VAL A 48 -17.66 2.36 -10.89
C VAL A 48 -17.13 3.63 -11.57
N VAL A 49 -17.47 4.78 -11.01
CA VAL A 49 -16.87 6.07 -11.34
C VAL A 49 -15.97 6.49 -10.19
N LEU A 50 -14.75 6.90 -10.50
CA LEU A 50 -13.79 7.42 -9.54
C LEU A 50 -13.37 8.82 -9.94
N CYS A 51 -13.19 9.69 -8.95
CA CYS A 51 -12.73 11.05 -9.12
C CYS A 51 -11.42 11.27 -8.37
N GLY A 52 -10.54 12.05 -8.95
CA GLY A 52 -9.25 12.44 -8.39
C GLY A 52 -8.91 13.88 -8.77
N GLU A 53 -7.88 14.44 -8.13
CA GLU A 53 -7.32 15.75 -8.49
C GLU A 53 -6.63 15.69 -9.87
N ASP A 54 -6.07 14.54 -10.20
CA ASP A 54 -5.50 14.22 -11.50
C ASP A 54 -5.74 12.74 -11.84
N LEU A 55 -5.25 12.30 -13.01
CA LEU A 55 -5.42 10.92 -13.47
C LEU A 55 -4.70 9.92 -12.56
N MET A 56 -3.53 10.27 -12.02
CA MET A 56 -2.77 9.40 -11.12
C MET A 56 -3.50 9.19 -9.80
N ASP A 57 -4.05 10.26 -9.20
CA ASP A 57 -4.85 10.17 -7.97
C ASP A 57 -6.12 9.32 -8.19
N ALA A 58 -6.84 9.55 -9.29
CA ALA A 58 -8.00 8.74 -9.64
C ALA A 58 -7.62 7.25 -9.82
N TYR A 59 -6.50 6.96 -10.49
CA TYR A 59 -6.01 5.61 -10.71
C TYR A 59 -5.58 4.92 -9.40
N GLN A 60 -4.89 5.62 -8.51
CA GLN A 60 -4.53 5.08 -7.18
C GLN A 60 -5.75 4.73 -6.34
N ARG A 61 -6.82 5.52 -6.42
CA ARG A 61 -8.12 5.22 -5.79
C ARG A 61 -8.74 3.97 -6.39
N PHE A 62 -8.70 3.84 -7.71
CA PHE A 62 -9.22 2.67 -8.42
C PHE A 62 -8.50 1.39 -8.00
N GLU A 63 -7.17 1.36 -8.08
CA GLU A 63 -6.38 0.21 -7.64
C GLU A 63 -6.68 -0.16 -6.18
N THR A 64 -6.75 0.85 -5.31
CA THR A 64 -7.00 0.64 -3.87
C THR A 64 -8.39 0.07 -3.62
N LEU A 65 -9.42 0.60 -4.30
CA LEU A 65 -10.79 0.14 -4.15
C LEU A 65 -10.95 -1.30 -4.62
N GLU A 66 -10.46 -1.62 -5.81
CA GLU A 66 -10.48 -2.97 -6.38
C GLU A 66 -9.73 -3.96 -5.49
N PHE A 67 -8.58 -3.56 -4.96
CA PHE A 67 -7.80 -4.38 -4.04
C PHE A 67 -8.56 -4.66 -2.72
N CYS A 68 -9.25 -3.67 -2.18
CA CYS A 68 -10.10 -3.84 -1.00
C CYS A 68 -11.27 -4.78 -1.29
N ALA A 69 -11.91 -4.64 -2.46
CA ALA A 69 -13.00 -5.52 -2.88
C ALA A 69 -12.53 -6.98 -2.97
N ARG A 70 -11.41 -7.25 -3.62
CA ARG A 70 -10.80 -8.60 -3.66
C ARG A 70 -10.50 -9.14 -2.27
N THR A 71 -9.95 -8.31 -1.38
CA THR A 71 -9.67 -8.72 0.00
C THR A 71 -10.93 -9.14 0.74
N VAL A 72 -12.01 -8.35 0.63
CA VAL A 72 -13.29 -8.66 1.27
C VAL A 72 -13.93 -9.91 0.69
N ILE A 73 -13.92 -10.08 -0.62
CA ILE A 73 -14.45 -11.27 -1.31
C ILE A 73 -13.69 -12.51 -0.85
N ASN A 74 -12.34 -12.47 -0.84
CA ASN A 74 -11.52 -13.58 -0.38
C ASN A 74 -11.76 -13.91 1.11
N ALA A 75 -11.89 -12.88 1.95
CA ALA A 75 -12.18 -13.08 3.37
C ALA A 75 -13.55 -13.74 3.57
N LYS A 76 -14.60 -13.30 2.86
CA LYS A 76 -15.93 -13.89 2.93
C LYS A 76 -15.99 -15.34 2.46
N THR A 77 -15.10 -15.74 1.54
CA THR A 77 -14.98 -17.14 1.13
C THR A 77 -14.41 -18.03 2.24
N LEU A 78 -13.59 -17.45 3.13
CA LEU A 78 -12.96 -18.18 4.25
C LEU A 78 -13.80 -18.10 5.53
N GLY A 79 -14.52 -17.01 5.76
CA GLY A 79 -15.30 -16.76 6.97
C GLY A 79 -15.79 -15.31 7.03
N GLU A 80 -16.22 -14.84 8.20
CA GLU A 80 -16.67 -13.46 8.36
C GLU A 80 -15.48 -12.50 8.50
N PRO A 81 -15.41 -11.43 7.65
CA PRO A 81 -14.36 -10.43 7.74
C PRO A 81 -14.45 -9.61 9.04
N THR A 82 -13.32 -9.40 9.67
CA THR A 82 -13.18 -8.42 10.76
C THR A 82 -12.82 -7.06 10.18
N TYR A 83 -13.58 -6.03 10.56
CA TYR A 83 -13.34 -4.66 10.13
C TYR A 83 -12.67 -3.85 11.25
N LEU A 84 -11.81 -2.91 10.86
CA LEU A 84 -11.22 -1.96 11.80
C LEU A 84 -12.29 -0.99 12.32
N THR A 85 -12.21 -0.66 13.59
CA THR A 85 -13.02 0.42 14.18
C THR A 85 -12.50 1.78 13.76
N ASP A 86 -13.33 2.83 13.88
CA ASP A 86 -12.89 4.20 13.60
C ASP A 86 -11.74 4.62 14.52
N ASP A 87 -11.76 4.22 15.80
CA ASP A 87 -10.68 4.49 16.77
C ASP A 87 -9.34 3.86 16.32
N GLN A 88 -9.36 2.61 15.81
CA GLN A 88 -8.16 1.95 15.31
C GLN A 88 -7.60 2.64 14.06
N ILE A 89 -8.47 3.16 13.20
CA ILE A 89 -8.07 3.93 12.02
C ILE A 89 -7.45 5.26 12.45
N GLU A 90 -8.07 5.98 13.37
CA GLU A 90 -7.57 7.25 13.90
C GLU A 90 -6.24 7.07 14.65
N GLN A 91 -6.11 6.02 15.46
CA GLN A 91 -4.85 5.67 16.12
C GLN A 91 -3.73 5.42 15.11
N HIS A 92 -4.02 4.70 14.01
CA HIS A 92 -3.05 4.48 12.94
C HIS A 92 -2.59 5.80 12.31
N GLU A 93 -3.48 6.75 12.07
CA GLU A 93 -3.15 8.06 11.49
C GLU A 93 -2.28 8.92 12.42
N LYS A 94 -2.56 8.88 13.72
CA LYS A 94 -1.80 9.62 14.75
C LYS A 94 -0.43 9.03 15.08
N SER A 95 -0.23 7.72 14.87
CA SER A 95 0.98 7.00 15.29
C SER A 95 2.16 7.12 14.32
N LEU A 96 2.03 7.86 13.23
CA LEU A 96 3.05 7.92 12.20
C LEU A 96 4.17 8.91 12.57
N PRO A 97 5.42 8.46 12.69
CA PRO A 97 6.55 9.37 12.92
C PRO A 97 6.69 10.30 11.71
N THR A 98 6.85 11.59 12.00
CA THR A 98 6.98 12.65 10.99
C THR A 98 8.38 13.23 10.90
N ASP A 99 9.22 12.95 11.90
CA ASP A 99 10.58 13.48 11.99
C ASP A 99 11.59 12.36 12.25
N TYR A 100 12.70 12.40 11.54
CA TYR A 100 13.81 11.47 11.66
C TYR A 100 15.12 12.26 11.69
N PRO A 101 16.10 11.86 12.52
CA PRO A 101 17.44 12.42 12.41
C PRO A 101 18.04 12.09 11.04
N HIS A 102 18.72 13.07 10.45
CA HIS A 102 19.30 12.94 9.11
C HIS A 102 20.83 12.90 9.17
N PHE A 103 21.43 12.09 8.30
CA PHE A 103 22.87 12.13 8.04
C PHE A 103 23.17 12.78 6.70
N MET A 104 24.32 13.45 6.63
CA MET A 104 24.82 14.18 5.46
C MET A 104 25.95 13.42 4.77
N GLY A 105 26.37 13.87 3.60
CA GLY A 105 27.53 13.30 2.89
C GLY A 105 27.22 11.98 2.20
N VAL A 106 26.06 11.90 1.56
CA VAL A 106 25.61 10.71 0.87
C VAL A 106 26.47 10.43 -0.35
N THR A 107 27.06 9.23 -0.38
CA THR A 107 27.74 8.65 -1.54
C THR A 107 27.08 7.30 -1.82
N TYR A 108 26.94 6.94 -3.08
CA TYR A 108 26.34 5.66 -3.47
C TYR A 108 27.42 4.72 -4.05
N PRO A 109 28.11 3.93 -3.22
CA PRO A 109 29.07 2.93 -3.69
C PRO A 109 28.38 1.88 -4.58
N SER A 110 29.16 1.14 -5.34
CA SER A 110 28.64 0.20 -6.36
C SER A 110 27.76 -0.91 -5.76
N ASP A 111 28.13 -1.42 -4.58
CA ASP A 111 27.37 -2.43 -3.84
C ASP A 111 25.99 -1.88 -3.41
N GLU A 112 25.93 -0.65 -2.92
CA GLU A 112 24.66 0.00 -2.56
C GLU A 112 23.79 0.25 -3.80
N ARG A 113 24.36 0.74 -4.90
CA ARG A 113 23.61 0.93 -6.16
C ARG A 113 23.02 -0.37 -6.68
N ALA A 114 23.75 -1.48 -6.56
CA ALA A 114 23.26 -2.80 -6.93
C ALA A 114 22.04 -3.22 -6.08
N ILE A 115 22.07 -2.98 -4.76
CA ILE A 115 20.94 -3.28 -3.86
C ILE A 115 19.74 -2.38 -4.20
N ARG A 116 19.94 -1.08 -4.43
CA ARG A 116 18.86 -0.15 -4.85
C ARG A 116 18.16 -0.66 -6.12
N SER A 117 18.94 -1.08 -7.11
CA SER A 117 18.41 -1.64 -8.37
C SER A 117 17.68 -2.96 -8.14
N LEU A 118 18.17 -3.82 -7.25
CA LEU A 118 17.52 -5.08 -6.89
C LEU A 118 16.19 -4.83 -6.21
N ILE A 119 16.11 -3.91 -5.25
CA ILE A 119 14.84 -3.52 -4.59
C ILE A 119 13.82 -3.09 -5.64
N VAL A 120 14.20 -2.17 -6.54
CA VAL A 120 13.31 -1.69 -7.61
C VAL A 120 12.81 -2.83 -8.50
N LYS A 121 13.72 -3.72 -8.93
CA LYS A 121 13.36 -4.89 -9.74
C LYS A 121 12.34 -5.79 -9.04
N MET A 122 12.54 -6.07 -7.74
CA MET A 122 11.63 -6.93 -6.98
C MET A 122 10.27 -6.26 -6.71
N VAL A 123 10.27 -4.96 -6.43
CA VAL A 123 9.03 -4.18 -6.25
C VAL A 123 8.20 -4.18 -7.52
N ARG A 124 8.80 -3.88 -8.67
CA ARG A 124 8.09 -3.91 -9.97
C ARG A 124 7.55 -5.30 -10.28
N ARG A 125 8.35 -6.36 -10.07
CA ARG A 125 7.88 -7.74 -10.22
C ARG A 125 6.70 -8.06 -9.29
N ALA A 126 6.69 -7.54 -8.06
CA ALA A 126 5.59 -7.73 -7.15
C ALA A 126 4.31 -7.02 -7.63
N CYS A 127 4.45 -5.85 -8.28
CA CYS A 127 3.34 -5.17 -8.94
C CYS A 127 2.80 -5.99 -10.13
N ASP A 128 3.69 -6.49 -11.01
CA ASP A 128 3.31 -7.35 -12.15
C ASP A 128 2.46 -8.55 -11.73
N GLN A 129 2.76 -9.08 -10.53
CA GLN A 129 2.08 -10.25 -9.98
C GLN A 129 0.86 -9.89 -9.10
N GLY A 130 0.50 -8.60 -8.99
CA GLY A 130 -0.60 -8.15 -8.13
C GLY A 130 -0.35 -8.37 -6.63
N LEU A 131 0.91 -8.51 -6.22
CA LEU A 131 1.32 -8.65 -4.82
C LEU A 131 1.55 -7.30 -4.13
N MET A 132 1.78 -6.25 -4.92
CA MET A 132 1.85 -4.84 -4.52
C MET A 132 1.05 -3.98 -5.47
N ILE A 133 0.47 -2.89 -4.98
CA ILE A 133 -0.28 -1.93 -5.78
C ILE A 133 -0.02 -0.51 -5.31
N SER A 134 -0.29 0.47 -6.15
CA SER A 134 -0.23 1.89 -5.80
C SER A 134 1.10 2.24 -5.10
N SER A 135 1.06 2.95 -4.00
CA SER A 135 2.22 3.27 -3.15
C SER A 135 2.34 2.36 -1.92
N TYR A 136 1.58 1.26 -1.86
CA TYR A 136 1.56 0.35 -0.71
C TYR A 136 2.67 -0.69 -0.75
N GLY A 137 2.94 -1.24 0.44
CA GLY A 137 4.01 -2.19 0.64
C GLY A 137 5.38 -1.52 0.86
N THR A 138 6.23 -2.22 1.58
CA THR A 138 7.59 -1.78 1.91
C THR A 138 8.56 -2.92 1.69
N VAL A 139 9.68 -2.62 1.07
CA VAL A 139 10.80 -3.55 0.91
C VAL A 139 12.04 -2.91 1.48
N SER A 140 12.79 -3.68 2.26
CA SER A 140 14.12 -3.28 2.69
C SER A 140 15.13 -4.41 2.52
N VAL A 141 16.39 -4.03 2.40
CA VAL A 141 17.54 -4.95 2.32
C VAL A 141 18.63 -4.41 3.24
N ARG A 142 19.15 -5.27 4.13
CA ARG A 142 20.32 -4.99 4.96
C ARG A 142 21.53 -4.71 4.06
N TRP A 143 22.30 -3.71 4.41
CA TRP A 143 23.47 -3.35 3.62
C TRP A 143 24.77 -3.62 4.40
N ARG A 144 24.97 -2.98 5.55
CA ARG A 144 26.17 -3.15 6.39
C ARG A 144 25.79 -3.12 7.87
N GLY A 145 26.11 -4.18 8.60
CA GLY A 145 25.68 -4.28 10.01
C GLY A 145 24.15 -4.17 10.13
N ASN A 146 23.68 -3.17 10.86
CA ASN A 146 22.25 -2.86 11.01
C ASN A 146 21.77 -1.73 10.09
N ASP A 147 22.63 -1.21 9.21
CA ASP A 147 22.22 -0.26 8.18
C ASP A 147 21.43 -0.98 7.08
N PHE A 148 20.47 -0.32 6.48
CA PHE A 148 19.62 -0.91 5.45
C PHE A 148 19.11 0.12 4.45
N LEU A 149 18.66 -0.37 3.31
CA LEU A 149 18.01 0.39 2.26
C LEU A 149 16.52 0.07 2.27
N ILE A 150 15.64 1.07 2.16
CA ILE A 150 14.19 0.92 2.29
C ILE A 150 13.45 1.76 1.25
N THR A 151 12.30 1.27 0.80
CA THR A 151 11.41 2.02 -0.09
C THR A 151 10.81 3.26 0.61
N PRO A 152 10.60 4.38 -0.11
CA PRO A 152 9.96 5.59 0.43
C PRO A 152 8.44 5.44 0.53
N PRO A 153 7.73 6.31 1.26
CA PRO A 153 6.28 6.46 1.17
C PRO A 153 5.87 7.23 -0.08
N GLY A 154 4.62 7.13 -0.50
CA GLY A 154 3.99 8.00 -1.51
C GLY A 154 4.43 7.80 -2.96
N VAL A 155 5.52 7.11 -3.22
CA VAL A 155 5.97 6.80 -4.59
C VAL A 155 5.20 5.60 -5.12
N PRO A 156 4.52 5.70 -6.27
CA PRO A 156 3.89 4.56 -6.92
C PRO A 156 4.91 3.43 -7.14
N ARG A 157 4.55 2.22 -6.79
CA ARG A 157 5.49 1.09 -6.81
C ARG A 157 5.94 0.70 -8.24
N TRP A 158 5.12 0.99 -9.24
CA TRP A 158 5.47 0.86 -10.64
C TRP A 158 6.54 1.84 -11.11
N ASP A 159 6.48 3.08 -10.61
CA ASP A 159 7.36 4.18 -11.03
C ASP A 159 8.60 4.31 -10.15
N ILE A 160 8.75 3.43 -9.14
CA ILE A 160 9.88 3.50 -8.22
C ILE A 160 11.21 3.32 -8.96
N GLU A 161 12.18 4.18 -8.64
CA GLU A 161 13.52 4.15 -9.21
C GLU A 161 14.60 3.98 -8.12
N PRO A 162 15.83 3.56 -8.49
CA PRO A 162 16.92 3.40 -7.53
C PRO A 162 17.22 4.67 -6.72
N GLY A 163 17.02 5.85 -7.33
CA GLY A 163 17.17 7.14 -6.67
C GLY A 163 16.15 7.42 -5.57
N ASN A 164 14.97 6.79 -5.63
CA ASN A 164 13.94 6.93 -4.60
C ASN A 164 14.24 6.13 -3.32
N ILE A 165 15.01 5.05 -3.42
CA ILE A 165 15.34 4.20 -2.27
C ILE A 165 16.10 5.02 -1.22
N VAL A 166 15.75 4.82 0.03
CA VAL A 166 16.26 5.59 1.17
C VAL A 166 17.25 4.76 1.96
N GLN A 167 18.42 5.32 2.28
CA GLN A 167 19.37 4.70 3.18
C GLN A 167 19.03 5.06 4.63
N VAL A 168 19.05 4.05 5.49
CA VAL A 168 18.99 4.20 6.96
C VAL A 168 20.30 3.71 7.52
N LYS A 169 21.00 4.59 8.25
CA LYS A 169 22.33 4.36 8.82
C LYS A 169 22.36 4.76 10.28
N ASN A 170 22.71 3.83 11.17
CA ASN A 170 22.73 4.08 12.63
C ASN A 170 21.44 4.76 13.14
N GLY A 171 20.26 4.38 12.62
CA GLY A 171 18.98 4.98 12.97
C GLY A 171 18.69 6.36 12.36
N MET A 172 19.65 6.93 11.62
CA MET A 172 19.46 8.19 10.88
C MET A 172 19.07 7.92 9.43
N VAL A 173 18.36 8.84 8.83
CA VAL A 173 17.86 8.77 7.47
C VAL A 173 18.73 9.61 6.53
N GLU A 174 18.89 9.16 5.31
CA GLU A 174 19.53 9.90 4.21
C GLU A 174 18.91 11.29 4.04
N ALA A 175 19.74 12.34 4.08
CA ALA A 175 19.28 13.72 3.99
C ALA A 175 18.46 13.98 2.71
N GLY A 176 17.38 14.72 2.86
CA GLY A 176 16.45 15.06 1.77
C GLY A 176 15.50 13.94 1.37
N LYS A 177 15.49 12.81 2.09
CA LYS A 177 14.57 11.71 1.84
C LYS A 177 13.71 11.37 3.05
N ILE A 178 12.58 10.73 2.79
CA ILE A 178 11.64 10.24 3.80
C ILE A 178 11.56 8.71 3.67
N PRO A 179 11.82 7.94 4.73
CA PRO A 179 11.73 6.48 4.69
C PRO A 179 10.26 6.03 4.78
N SER A 180 10.01 4.77 4.43
CA SER A 180 8.71 4.15 4.71
C SER A 180 8.31 4.34 6.18
N ARG A 181 7.02 4.52 6.42
CA ARG A 181 6.42 4.61 7.76
C ARG A 181 6.71 3.40 8.65
N SER A 182 7.01 2.26 8.06
CA SER A 182 7.40 1.04 8.78
C SER A 182 8.91 0.95 9.09
N VAL A 183 9.68 2.02 8.90
CA VAL A 183 11.14 2.02 9.13
C VAL A 183 11.52 1.51 10.52
N ALA A 184 10.82 1.94 11.57
CA ALA A 184 11.09 1.49 12.94
C ALA A 184 10.87 -0.03 13.11
N LEU A 185 9.83 -0.59 12.48
CA LEU A 185 9.57 -2.03 12.48
C LEU A 185 10.71 -2.80 11.80
N HIS A 186 11.17 -2.33 10.64
CA HIS A 186 12.29 -2.95 9.93
C HIS A 186 13.58 -2.85 10.73
N GLN A 187 13.84 -1.71 11.38
CA GLN A 187 15.01 -1.51 12.23
C GLN A 187 15.01 -2.46 13.41
N GLU A 188 13.88 -2.64 14.10
CA GLU A 188 13.75 -3.55 15.23
C GLU A 188 14.02 -5.00 14.81
N ILE A 189 13.47 -5.45 13.68
CA ILE A 189 13.73 -6.80 13.15
C ILE A 189 15.23 -6.97 12.84
N TYR A 190 15.86 -5.99 12.17
CA TYR A 190 17.28 -6.10 11.85
C TYR A 190 18.20 -6.09 13.07
N GLN A 191 17.82 -5.38 14.13
CA GLN A 191 18.57 -5.35 15.39
C GLN A 191 18.44 -6.66 16.18
N SER A 192 17.23 -7.21 16.23
CA SER A 192 16.92 -8.43 16.99
C SER A 192 17.31 -9.71 16.25
N HIS A 193 17.41 -9.67 14.90
CA HIS A 193 17.62 -10.81 14.03
C HIS A 193 18.76 -10.57 13.03
N PRO A 194 20.03 -10.79 13.44
CA PRO A 194 21.20 -10.57 12.57
C PRO A 194 21.22 -11.44 11.30
N GLU A 195 20.55 -12.58 11.32
CA GLU A 195 20.43 -13.52 10.20
C GLU A 195 19.49 -13.03 9.09
N ILE A 196 18.57 -12.09 9.40
CA ILE A 196 17.63 -11.55 8.43
C ILE A 196 18.31 -10.45 7.59
N ASN A 197 18.34 -10.62 6.27
CA ASN A 197 18.98 -9.69 5.34
C ASN A 197 17.99 -8.94 4.45
N SER A 198 16.70 -9.31 4.43
CA SER A 198 15.67 -8.59 3.67
C SER A 198 14.29 -8.76 4.31
N ILE A 199 13.48 -7.72 4.19
CA ILE A 199 12.11 -7.71 4.73
C ILE A 199 11.18 -7.16 3.66
N ILE A 200 10.05 -7.86 3.46
CA ILE A 200 8.96 -7.43 2.58
C ILE A 200 7.69 -7.35 3.40
N ILE A 201 7.05 -6.20 3.42
CA ILE A 201 5.71 -5.99 3.98
C ILE A 201 4.79 -5.64 2.81
N THR A 202 3.75 -6.42 2.60
CA THR A 202 2.78 -6.17 1.54
C THR A 202 1.41 -6.77 1.92
N GLN A 203 0.40 -6.46 1.14
CA GLN A 203 -0.99 -6.83 1.41
C GLN A 203 -1.60 -7.62 0.24
N PRO A 204 -1.05 -8.79 -0.17
CA PRO A 204 -1.58 -9.53 -1.32
C PRO A 204 -3.01 -10.02 -1.02
N PRO A 205 -3.97 -9.86 -1.95
CA PRO A 205 -5.41 -10.03 -1.67
C PRO A 205 -5.80 -11.38 -1.08
N HIS A 206 -5.16 -12.46 -1.53
CA HIS A 206 -5.44 -13.80 -1.00
C HIS A 206 -4.98 -13.96 0.45
N LEU A 207 -3.73 -13.56 0.76
CA LEU A 207 -3.23 -13.61 2.15
C LEU A 207 -4.00 -12.64 3.05
N MET A 208 -4.40 -11.48 2.51
CA MET A 208 -5.25 -10.54 3.24
C MET A 208 -6.63 -11.14 3.59
N GLY A 209 -7.14 -12.08 2.79
CA GLY A 209 -8.34 -12.85 3.12
C GLY A 209 -8.17 -13.59 4.45
N PHE A 210 -7.05 -14.28 4.66
CA PHE A 210 -6.74 -14.95 5.93
C PHE A 210 -6.52 -13.93 7.07
N CYS A 211 -5.80 -12.84 6.81
CA CYS A 211 -5.54 -11.82 7.83
C CYS A 211 -6.83 -11.17 8.36
N THR A 212 -7.84 -11.00 7.50
CA THR A 212 -9.09 -10.33 7.86
C THR A 212 -10.18 -11.27 8.37
N SER A 213 -10.17 -12.56 7.98
CA SER A 213 -11.11 -13.56 8.48
C SER A 213 -10.65 -14.22 9.78
N GLY A 214 -9.38 -14.06 10.17
CA GLY A 214 -8.80 -14.75 11.32
C GLY A 214 -8.58 -16.25 11.13
N VAL A 215 -8.85 -16.79 9.94
CA VAL A 215 -8.61 -18.21 9.64
C VAL A 215 -7.11 -18.46 9.54
N LYS A 216 -6.62 -19.48 10.24
CA LYS A 216 -5.20 -19.82 10.22
C LYS A 216 -4.78 -20.36 8.84
N PHE A 217 -3.74 -19.77 8.27
CA PHE A 217 -3.13 -20.25 7.04
C PHE A 217 -2.26 -21.48 7.33
N ASN A 218 -2.52 -22.58 6.62
CA ASN A 218 -1.73 -23.81 6.74
C ASN A 218 -0.88 -24.00 5.48
N VAL A 219 0.42 -23.87 5.62
CA VAL A 219 1.38 -24.03 4.50
C VAL A 219 1.56 -25.47 4.01
N ARG A 220 1.06 -26.46 4.77
CA ARG A 220 1.19 -27.89 4.41
C ARG A 220 0.22 -28.35 3.32
N THR A 221 -0.16 -27.45 2.42
CA THR A 221 -1.07 -27.75 1.30
C THR A 221 -0.32 -28.14 0.03
N ILE A 222 0.98 -27.84 -0.03
CA ILE A 222 1.85 -28.17 -1.16
C ILE A 222 3.07 -28.92 -0.61
N PRO A 223 3.47 -30.09 -1.19
CA PRO A 223 4.60 -30.89 -0.66
C PRO A 223 5.93 -30.14 -0.60
N GLU A 224 6.12 -29.19 -1.50
CA GLU A 224 7.34 -28.37 -1.65
C GLU A 224 7.39 -27.15 -0.72
N SER A 225 6.40 -26.94 0.12
CA SER A 225 6.29 -25.77 1.03
C SER A 225 6.63 -26.08 2.48
#